data_8e6584d839ad814f4067a9d4c324b8f3
#
_entry.id   8e6584d839ad814f4067a9d4c324b8f3
#
_cell.length_a   1.000
_cell.length_b   1.000
_cell.length_c   1.000
_cell.angle_alpha   90.00
_cell.angle_beta   90.00
_cell.angle_gamma   90.00
#
_symmetry.space_group_name_H-M   'P 1'
#
loop_
_entity.id
_entity.type
_entity.pdbx_description
1 polymer ?
#
loop_
_entity_poly.entity_id
_entity_poly.type
_entity_poly.pdbx_seq_one_letter_code
_entity_poly.pdbx_strand_id
1 'polypeptide(L)' 'MSVIIEKLTIEGMGCGHCVTAVQQALNGLEGVEAEKVEIGSAVVRYEEGRLPATAIDDAIRSAGYEPVTHERIRQ' A
#
# COMPACT_ATOMS: atom_id res chain seq x y z
N MET A 1 -17.32 -10.27 6.70
CA MET A 1 -15.97 -9.90 6.32
C MET A 1 -15.96 -8.47 5.84
N SER A 2 -15.05 -7.69 6.35
CA SER A 2 -15.03 -6.27 6.11
C SER A 2 -13.92 -5.89 5.15
N VAL A 3 -14.23 -4.98 4.23
CA VAL A 3 -13.23 -4.42 3.35
C VAL A 3 -12.67 -3.17 4.00
N ILE A 4 -11.36 -3.06 4.05
CA ILE A 4 -10.66 -1.92 4.63
C ILE A 4 -10.00 -1.14 3.50
N ILE A 5 -10.18 0.17 3.52
CA ILE A 5 -9.50 1.07 2.60
C ILE A 5 -8.57 1.94 3.45
N GLU A 6 -7.29 1.88 3.16
CA GLU A 6 -6.28 2.63 3.90
C GLU A 6 -5.45 3.49 2.97
N LYS A 7 -5.11 4.66 3.47
CA LYS A 7 -4.17 5.54 2.80
C LYS A 7 -2.82 5.41 3.51
N LEU A 8 -1.80 5.12 2.74
CA LEU A 8 -0.45 4.98 3.25
C LEU A 8 0.37 6.18 2.84
N THR A 9 1.14 6.72 3.78
CA THR A 9 2.13 7.72 3.47
C THR A 9 3.46 7.02 3.32
N ILE A 10 4.15 7.27 2.22
CA ILE A 10 5.36 6.55 1.85
C ILE A 10 6.48 7.55 1.61
N GLU A 11 7.64 7.29 2.22
CA GLU A 11 8.82 8.11 1.99
C GLU A 11 9.74 7.44 0.98
N GLY A 12 10.52 8.25 0.30
CA GLY A 12 11.48 7.77 -0.68
C GLY A 12 10.97 7.77 -2.11
N MET A 13 9.72 8.16 -2.32
CA MET A 13 9.13 8.20 -3.66
C MET A 13 9.41 9.56 -4.28
N GLY A 14 10.44 9.64 -5.11
CA GLY A 14 10.83 10.91 -5.70
C GLY A 14 10.52 11.06 -7.17
N CYS A 15 9.93 10.06 -7.82
CA CYS A 15 9.68 10.12 -9.26
C CYS A 15 8.55 9.18 -9.66
N GLY A 16 8.14 9.29 -10.92
CA GLY A 16 7.04 8.47 -11.44
C GLY A 16 7.32 6.98 -11.44
N HIS A 17 8.57 6.58 -11.56
CA HIS A 17 8.93 5.16 -11.51
C HIS A 17 8.63 4.55 -10.15
N CYS A 18 8.70 5.36 -9.11
CA CYS A 18 8.40 4.90 -7.77
C CYS A 18 6.93 4.51 -7.64
N VAL A 19 6.06 5.27 -8.29
CA VAL A 19 4.63 4.96 -8.30
C VAL A 19 4.39 3.57 -8.89
N THR A 20 5.01 3.28 -10.01
CA THR A 20 4.86 1.99 -10.67
C THR A 20 5.41 0.86 -9.81
N ALA A 21 6.57 1.08 -9.18
CA ALA A 21 7.18 0.06 -8.34
C ALA A 21 6.30 -0.27 -7.14
N VAL A 22 5.75 0.74 -6.48
CA VAL A 22 4.85 0.53 -5.34
C VAL A 22 3.57 -0.15 -5.79
N GLN A 23 3.01 0.27 -6.92
CA GLN A 23 1.80 -0.34 -7.44
C GLN A 23 2.00 -1.81 -7.72
N GLN A 24 3.11 -2.18 -8.35
CA GLN A 24 3.42 -3.57 -8.64
C GLN A 24 3.63 -4.36 -7.36
N ALA A 25 4.31 -3.79 -6.39
CA ALA A 25 4.53 -4.46 -5.11
C ALA A 25 3.21 -4.76 -4.40
N LEU A 26 2.29 -3.80 -4.40
CA LEU A 26 1.00 -3.98 -3.77
C LEU A 26 0.12 -4.96 -4.53
N ASN A 27 0.13 -4.88 -5.86
CA ASN A 27 -0.67 -5.79 -6.68
C ASN A 27 -0.16 -7.22 -6.61
N GLY A 28 1.09 -7.42 -6.23
CA GLY A 28 1.64 -8.74 -6.02
C GLY A 28 1.12 -9.43 -4.77
N LEU A 29 0.45 -8.70 -3.89
CA LEU A 29 -0.11 -9.27 -2.68
C LEU A 29 -1.50 -9.81 -2.97
N GLU A 30 -1.74 -11.06 -2.57
CA GLU A 30 -3.04 -11.67 -2.75
C GLU A 30 -4.06 -11.03 -1.83
N GLY A 31 -5.17 -10.61 -2.40
CA GLY A 31 -6.24 -10.01 -1.62
C GLY A 31 -6.12 -8.50 -1.42
N VAL A 32 -5.11 -7.89 -2.01
CA VAL A 32 -4.91 -6.44 -1.92
C VAL A 32 -5.10 -5.81 -3.29
N GLU A 33 -5.82 -4.71 -3.34
CA GLU A 33 -5.96 -3.90 -4.54
C GLU A 33 -5.42 -2.51 -4.28
N ALA A 34 -4.55 -2.04 -5.16
CA ALA A 34 -4.07 -0.66 -5.11
C ALA A 34 -5.09 0.21 -5.83
N GLU A 35 -5.89 0.95 -5.06
CA GLU A 35 -6.91 1.81 -5.64
C GLU A 35 -6.30 3.03 -6.31
N LYS A 36 -5.29 3.61 -5.66
CA LYS A 36 -4.65 4.81 -6.18
C LYS A 36 -3.24 4.86 -5.62
N VAL A 37 -2.27 5.08 -6.50
CA VAL A 37 -0.89 5.24 -6.07
C VAL A 37 -0.39 6.58 -6.60
N GLU A 38 0.15 7.38 -5.69
CA GLU A 38 0.70 8.69 -6.02
C GLU A 38 2.10 8.81 -5.44
N ILE A 39 2.81 9.85 -5.85
CA ILE A 39 4.11 10.12 -5.26
C ILE A 39 3.90 10.46 -3.79
N GLY A 40 4.48 9.66 -2.92
CA GLY A 40 4.40 9.88 -1.48
C GLY A 40 3.20 9.24 -0.80
N SER A 41 2.26 8.66 -1.54
CA SER A 41 1.09 8.02 -0.91
C SER A 41 0.48 6.95 -1.79
N ALA A 42 -0.28 6.08 -1.15
CA ALA A 42 -1.01 5.02 -1.85
C ALA A 42 -2.29 4.73 -1.10
N VAL A 43 -3.35 4.47 -1.84
CA VAL A 43 -4.61 4.01 -1.28
C VAL A 43 -4.80 2.57 -1.66
N VAL A 44 -4.99 1.71 -0.66
CA VAL A 44 -5.13 0.28 -0.88
C VAL A 44 -6.45 -0.21 -0.31
N ARG A 45 -6.96 -1.28 -0.90
CA ARG A 45 -8.16 -1.94 -0.43
C ARG A 45 -7.87 -3.41 -0.20
N TYR A 46 -8.27 -3.92 0.95
CA TYR A 46 -8.08 -5.33 1.27
C TYR A 46 -9.14 -5.80 2.27
N GLU A 47 -9.30 -7.11 2.39
CA GLU A 47 -10.23 -7.69 3.35
C GLU A 47 -9.57 -7.84 4.71
N GLU A 48 -10.29 -7.41 5.73
CA GLU A 48 -9.84 -7.56 7.10
C GLU A 48 -9.71 -9.05 7.45
N GLY A 49 -8.60 -9.38 8.08
CA GLY A 49 -8.34 -10.74 8.51
C GLY A 49 -7.70 -11.63 7.46
N ARG A 50 -7.62 -11.17 6.23
CA ARG A 50 -7.03 -11.96 5.16
C ARG A 50 -5.52 -11.84 5.10
N LEU A 51 -5.01 -10.67 5.50
CA LEU A 51 -3.58 -10.40 5.50
C LEU A 51 -3.17 -9.83 6.85
N PRO A 52 -1.95 -10.13 7.30
CA PRO A 52 -1.42 -9.42 8.45
C PRO A 52 -1.18 -7.95 8.07
N ALA A 53 -1.33 -7.07 9.06
CA ALA A 53 -1.18 -5.64 8.83
C ALA A 53 0.21 -5.29 8.28
N THR A 54 1.21 -6.11 8.60
CA THR A 54 2.59 -5.87 8.16
C THR A 54 2.85 -6.29 6.72
N ALA A 55 1.96 -7.06 6.09
CA ALA A 55 2.20 -7.54 4.74
C ALA A 55 2.35 -6.39 3.75
N ILE A 56 1.53 -5.37 3.89
CA ILE A 56 1.59 -4.20 3.02
C ILE A 56 2.88 -3.42 3.26
N ASP A 57 3.25 -3.24 4.53
CA ASP A 57 4.51 -2.57 4.86
C ASP A 57 5.70 -3.31 4.30
N ASP A 58 5.69 -4.63 4.43
CA ASP A 58 6.79 -5.45 3.92
C ASP A 58 6.91 -5.33 2.41
N ALA A 59 5.78 -5.29 1.71
CA ALA A 59 5.79 -5.13 0.25
C ALA A 59 6.40 -3.78 -0.14
N ILE A 60 6.05 -2.73 0.57
CA ILE A 60 6.58 -1.39 0.30
C ILE A 60 8.08 -1.35 0.58
N ARG A 61 8.51 -1.96 1.68
CA ARG A 61 9.94 -2.03 2.00
C ARG A 61 10.71 -2.84 0.97
N SER A 62 10.11 -3.91 0.47
CA SER A 62 10.73 -4.72 -0.58
C SER A 62 10.91 -3.94 -1.87
N ALA A 63 10.06 -2.96 -2.12
CA ALA A 63 10.20 -2.10 -3.28
C ALA A 63 11.25 -1.00 -3.07
N GLY A 64 11.79 -0.89 -1.85
CA GLY A 64 12.83 0.08 -1.54
C GLY A 64 12.35 1.37 -0.92
N TYR A 65 11.12 1.39 -0.41
CA TYR A 65 10.53 2.58 0.16
C TYR A 65 10.13 2.34 1.61
N GLU A 66 9.82 3.41 2.32
CA GLU A 66 9.49 3.34 3.73
C GLU A 66 8.05 3.75 3.97
N PRO A 67 7.20 2.85 4.47
CA PRO A 67 5.86 3.23 4.88
C PRO A 67 5.94 3.99 6.19
N VAL A 68 5.35 5.18 6.23
CA VAL A 68 5.44 6.07 7.38
C VAL A 68 4.18 6.01 8.20
N THR A 69 3.02 6.14 7.56
CA THR A 69 1.76 6.30 8.26
C THR A 69 0.68 5.52 7.55
N HIS A 70 -0.21 4.94 8.34
CA HIS A 70 -1.41 4.29 7.84
C HIS A 70 -2.62 5.08 8.32
N GLU A 71 -3.49 5.44 7.40
CA GLU A 71 -4.72 6.11 7.74
C GLU A 71 -5.88 5.32 7.16
N ARG A 72 -6.74 4.80 8.02
CA ARG A 72 -7.90 4.06 7.57
C ARG A 72 -8.96 5.05 7.11
N ILE A 73 -9.29 5.00 5.83
CA ILE A 73 -10.26 5.90 5.25
C ILE A 73 -11.67 5.33 5.40
N ARG A 74 -11.81 4.03 5.19
CA ARG A 74 -13.10 3.38 5.20
C ARG A 74 -12.99 1.95 5.62
N GLN A 75 -14.09 1.46 6.16
CA GLN A 75 -14.11 0.09 6.65
C GLN A 75 -15.31 -0.66 6.10
#